data_5ad4950d3a4b906674b41eb68ba8f315
#
_entry.id   5ad4950d3a4b906674b41eb68ba8f315
#
_cell.length_a   1.000
_cell.length_b   1.000
_cell.length_c   1.000
_cell.angle_alpha   90.00
_cell.angle_beta   90.00
_cell.angle_gamma   90.00
#
_symmetry.space_group_name_H-M   'P 1'
#
loop_
_entity.id
_entity.type
_entity.pdbx_description
1 polymer ?
#
loop_
_entity_poly.entity_id
_entity_poly.type
_entity_poly.pdbx_seq_one_letter_code
_entity_poly.pdbx_strand_id
1 'polypeptide(L)' 'QSDYSKLSGILLEDKGVLRPGCSVYYNNNKVSELTSGSLSPILRKGIGLSYIDLDIDSEVTIEVRGKHLNGRVVRTPFL' A
#
# COMPACT_ATOMS: atom_id res chain seq x y z
N GLN A 1 12.42 19.71 -1.60
CA GLN A 1 12.38 19.22 -1.39
C GLN A 1 12.18 18.44 -1.23
N SER A 2 12.30 18.33 -1.30
CA SER A 2 12.35 17.53 -1.10
C SER A 2 11.78 16.68 -1.06
N ASP A 3 11.67 16.24 -1.24
CA ASP A 3 11.19 15.40 -1.15
C ASP A 3 11.27 14.26 -0.88
N TYR A 4 11.32 14.21 -0.67
CA TYR A 4 11.55 13.05 -0.20
C TYR A 4 10.47 12.24 0.13
N SER A 5 9.46 12.54 0.07
CA SER A 5 8.28 11.74 0.26
C SER A 5 7.90 11.17 -1.07
N LYS A 6 8.23 9.95 -1.32
CA LYS A 6 7.82 9.30 -2.54
C LYS A 6 6.45 8.70 -2.35
N LEU A 7 5.49 9.18 -3.10
CA LEU A 7 4.16 8.61 -3.10
C LEU A 7 4.19 7.35 -3.96
N SER A 8 3.99 6.22 -3.32
CA SER A 8 4.04 4.93 -4.01
C SER A 8 2.69 4.25 -3.96
N GLY A 9 2.45 3.37 -4.91
CA GLY A 9 1.24 2.58 -4.91
C GLY A 9 1.43 1.31 -4.11
N ILE A 10 0.36 0.86 -3.49
CA ILE A 10 0.33 -0.42 -2.79
C ILE A 10 -0.76 -1.25 -3.45
N LEU A 11 -0.41 -2.43 -3.92
CA LEU A 11 -1.36 -3.37 -4.48
C LEU A 11 -1.54 -4.51 -3.49
N LEU A 12 -2.77 -4.71 -3.05
CA LEU A 12 -3.07 -5.77 -2.11
C LEU A 12 -3.10 -7.09 -2.87
N GLU A 13 -2.37 -8.08 -2.38
CA GLU A 13 -2.34 -9.39 -3.01
C GLU A 13 -3.44 -10.30 -2.49
N ASP A 14 -3.87 -10.08 -1.26
CA ASP A 14 -4.99 -10.81 -0.69
C ASP A 14 -6.30 -10.11 -1.03
N LYS A 15 -7.39 -10.82 -0.86
CA LYS A 15 -8.70 -10.23 -1.08
C LYS A 15 -8.98 -9.18 -0.02
N GLY A 16 -9.46 -8.02 -0.44
CA GLY A 16 -9.81 -6.97 0.49
C GLY A 16 -9.79 -5.62 -0.19
N VAL A 17 -10.22 -4.62 0.56
CA VAL A 17 -10.25 -3.25 0.11
C VAL A 17 -9.38 -2.44 1.05
N LEU A 18 -8.47 -1.66 0.49
CA LEU A 18 -7.62 -0.78 1.29
C LEU A 18 -8.36 0.53 1.55
N ARG A 19 -8.10 1.09 2.72
CA ARG A 19 -8.72 2.35 3.13
C ARG A 19 -7.67 3.31 3.64
N PRO A 20 -7.96 4.62 3.60
CA PRO A 20 -7.05 5.59 4.19
C PRO A 20 -6.82 5.29 5.68
N GLY A 21 -5.61 5.50 6.14
CA GLY A 21 -5.27 5.30 7.54
C GLY A 21 -4.81 3.90 7.89
N CYS A 22 -4.90 2.95 6.96
CA CYS A 22 -4.38 1.62 7.23
C CYS A 22 -2.87 1.67 7.39
N SER A 23 -2.35 0.95 8.38
CA SER A 23 -0.91 0.93 8.63
C SER A 23 -0.21 0.02 7.65
N VAL A 24 0.95 0.45 7.18
CA VAL A 24 1.78 -0.32 6.27
C VAL A 24 3.03 -0.76 7.02
N TYR A 25 3.32 -2.05 6.96
CA TYR A 25 4.47 -2.63 7.64
C TYR A 25 5.45 -3.22 6.64
N TYR A 26 6.72 -3.10 6.97
CA TYR A 26 7.80 -3.71 6.20
C TYR A 26 8.79 -4.28 7.21
N ASN A 27 9.13 -5.57 7.06
CA ASN A 27 9.99 -6.29 8.01
C ASN A 27 9.49 -6.15 9.45
N ASN A 28 8.17 -6.26 9.62
CA ASN A 28 7.50 -6.18 10.92
C ASN A 28 7.58 -4.81 11.59
N ASN A 29 7.98 -3.79 10.83
CA ASN A 29 8.03 -2.42 11.34
C ASN A 29 7.05 -1.56 10.57
N LYS A 30 6.30 -0.75 11.30
CA LYS A 30 5.40 0.20 10.65
C LYS A 30 6.24 1.26 9.95
N VAL A 31 6.06 1.37 8.64
CA VAL A 31 6.83 2.31 7.83
C VAL A 31 5.99 3.46 7.30
N SER A 32 4.68 3.27 7.22
CA SER A 32 3.82 4.32 6.67
C SER A 32 2.36 4.01 6.98
N GLU A 33 1.49 4.89 6.49
CA GLU A 33 0.06 4.68 6.51
C GLU A 33 -0.48 5.05 5.15
N LEU A 34 -1.58 4.42 4.76
CA LEU A 34 -2.20 4.73 3.49
C LEU A 34 -2.82 6.12 3.54
N THR A 35 -2.54 6.92 2.51
CA THR A 35 -3.18 8.23 2.36
C THR A 35 -4.50 8.09 1.63
N SER A 36 -4.64 7.03 0.83
CA SER A 36 -5.90 6.74 0.16
C SER A 36 -5.97 5.24 -0.08
N GLY A 37 -7.18 4.77 -0.31
CA GLY A 37 -7.39 3.37 -0.60
C GLY A 37 -8.64 3.21 -1.44
N SER A 38 -8.67 2.16 -2.24
CA SER A 38 -9.78 1.90 -3.15
C SER A 38 -9.71 0.46 -3.61
N LEU A 39 -10.67 0.08 -4.44
CA LEU A 39 -10.68 -1.21 -5.09
C LEU A 39 -10.54 -0.97 -6.59
N SER A 40 -9.53 -1.55 -7.20
CA SER A 40 -9.36 -1.42 -8.64
C SER A 40 -10.37 -2.31 -9.36
N PRO A 41 -11.26 -1.75 -10.18
CA PRO A 41 -12.23 -2.58 -10.90
C PRO A 41 -11.57 -3.43 -11.98
N ILE A 42 -10.44 -3.00 -12.47
CA ILE A 42 -9.72 -3.74 -13.51
C ILE A 42 -8.97 -4.92 -12.90
N LEU A 43 -8.22 -4.65 -11.84
CA LEU A 43 -7.43 -5.67 -11.17
C LEU A 43 -8.23 -6.49 -10.18
N ARG A 44 -9.37 -5.96 -9.73
CA ARG A 44 -10.23 -6.58 -8.70
C ARG A 44 -9.46 -6.80 -7.42
N LYS A 45 -8.54 -5.89 -7.12
CA LYS A 45 -7.73 -5.96 -5.91
C LYS A 45 -7.72 -4.61 -5.23
N GLY A 46 -7.50 -4.63 -3.93
CA GLY A 46 -7.36 -3.39 -3.18
C GLY A 46 -6.10 -2.66 -3.61
N ILE A 47 -6.23 -1.37 -3.80
CA ILE A 47 -5.11 -0.51 -4.13
C ILE A 47 -5.10 0.67 -3.16
N GLY A 48 -3.92 1.22 -2.94
CA GLY A 48 -3.78 2.38 -2.07
C GLY A 48 -2.55 3.16 -2.43
N LEU A 49 -2.46 4.34 -1.84
CA LEU A 49 -1.30 5.21 -2.00
C LEU A 49 -0.70 5.47 -0.63
N SER A 50 0.61 5.54 -0.58
CA SER A 50 1.31 5.76 0.67
C SER A 50 2.63 6.45 0.39
N TYR A 51 3.05 7.30 1.31
CA TYR A 51 4.38 7.90 1.23
C TYR A 51 5.37 6.92 1.84
N ILE A 52 6.08 6.21 0.97
CA ILE A 52 6.94 5.12 1.40
C ILE A 52 8.16 5.10 0.49
N ASP A 53 9.32 4.88 1.07
CA ASP A 53 10.57 4.86 0.33
C ASP A 53 11.08 3.43 0.23
N LEU A 54 10.36 2.62 -0.51
CA LEU A 54 10.72 1.24 -0.78
C LEU A 54 10.77 1.01 -2.27
N ASP A 55 11.54 0.02 -2.67
CA ASP A 55 11.65 -0.33 -4.08
C ASP A 55 10.34 -0.94 -4.59
N ILE A 56 10.13 -0.81 -5.88
CA ILE A 56 9.01 -1.47 -6.55
C ILE A 56 9.13 -2.98 -6.33
N ASP A 57 8.00 -3.62 -6.14
CA ASP A 57 7.87 -5.05 -5.84
C ASP A 57 8.30 -5.44 -4.43
N SER A 58 8.62 -4.48 -3.57
CA SER A 58 8.85 -4.79 -2.17
C SER A 58 7.57 -5.34 -1.55
N GLU A 59 7.72 -6.41 -0.77
CA GLU A 59 6.57 -7.00 -0.08
C GLU A 59 6.31 -6.24 1.19
N VAL A 60 5.06 -5.85 1.38
CA VAL A 60 4.64 -5.13 2.57
C VAL A 60 3.40 -5.80 3.14
N THR A 61 3.11 -5.47 4.37
CA THR A 61 1.91 -5.97 5.04
C THR A 61 1.06 -4.77 5.40
N ILE A 62 -0.22 -4.86 5.14
CA ILE A 62 -1.16 -3.79 5.46
C ILE A 62 -2.12 -4.31 6.52
N GLU A 63 -2.26 -3.55 7.60
CA GLU A 63 -3.19 -3.90 8.66
C GLU A 63 -4.56 -3.31 8.32
N VAL A 64 -5.53 -4.20 8.13
CA VAL A 64 -6.90 -3.82 7.81
C VAL A 64 -7.81 -4.48 8.83
N ARG A 65 -8.44 -3.66 9.67
CA ARG A 65 -9.39 -4.15 10.69
C ARG A 65 -8.78 -5.25 11.58
N GLY A 66 -7.53 -5.05 11.98
CA GLY A 66 -6.86 -6.02 12.84
C GLY A 66 -6.31 -7.23 12.12
N LYS A 67 -6.44 -7.29 10.80
CA LYS A 67 -5.87 -8.37 10.00
C LYS A 67 -4.70 -7.84 9.21
N HIS A 68 -3.69 -8.68 9.07
CA HIS A 68 -2.51 -8.34 8.27
C HIS A 68 -2.64 -9.01 6.91
N LEU A 69 -2.72 -8.20 5.88
CA LEU A 69 -2.86 -8.67 4.51
C LEU A 69 -1.59 -8.38 3.74
N ASN A 70 -1.25 -9.27 2.83
CA ASN A 70 -0.04 -9.12 2.04
C ASN A 70 -0.28 -8.17 0.89
N GLY A 71 0.68 -7.30 0.65
CA GLY A 71 0.63 -6.36 -0.45
C GLY A 71 2.01 -6.17 -1.04
N ARG A 72 2.07 -5.34 -2.06
CA ARG A 72 3.30 -5.11 -2.81
C ARG A 72 3.36 -3.66 -3.22
N VAL A 73 4.57 -3.10 -3.20
CA VAL A 73 4.80 -1.74 -3.69
C VAL A 73 4.79 -1.78 -5.20
N VAL A 74 3.97 -0.93 -5.79
CA VAL A 74 3.86 -0.86 -7.26
C VAL A 74 4.01 0.58 -7.70
N ARG A 75 4.28 0.73 -8.99
CA ARG A 75 4.45 2.06 -9.56
C ARG A 75 3.11 2.76 -9.72
N THR A 76 3.06 4.04 -9.43
CA THR A 76 1.89 4.86 -9.71
C THR A 76 2.09 5.59 -11.03
N PRO A 77 1.02 5.93 -11.74
CA PRO A 77 -0.37 5.63 -11.43
C PRO A 77 -0.71 4.18 -11.70
N PHE A 78 -1.82 3.76 -11.12
CA PHE A 78 -2.32 2.41 -11.39
C PHE A 78 -2.98 2.40 -12.75
N LEU A 79 -2.47 1.65 -13.65
CA LEU A 79 -3.05 1.51 -14.99
C LEU A 79 -3.19 0.06 -15.37
#